data_5410a5cd421a2df9cdb963f1cf19ba20
#
_entry.id   5410a5cd421a2df9cdb963f1cf19ba20
#
_cell.length_a   1.000
_cell.length_b   1.000
_cell.length_c   1.000
_cell.angle_alpha   90.00
_cell.angle_beta   90.00
_cell.angle_gamma   90.00
#
_symmetry.space_group_name_H-M   'P 1'
#
loop_
_entity.id
_entity.type
_entity.pdbx_description
1 polymer ?
#
loop_
_entity_poly.entity_id
_entity_poly.type
_entity_poly.pdbx_seq_one_letter_code
_entity_poly.pdbx_strand_id
1 'polypeptide(L)' 'MEKLFQELAAKWPSAFVARTESEKFTGGLIGEKYLANLDSAGKGPAGRIRCGRKVVYPVTNFIMWLEDRSEEIPARK' A
#
# COMPACT_ATOMS: atom_id res chain seq x y z
N MET A 1 4.35 -3.52 -14.86
CA MET A 1 3.91 -2.87 -13.62
C MET A 1 3.41 -3.87 -12.59
N GLU A 2 2.57 -4.78 -13.03
CA GLU A 2 2.01 -5.81 -12.16
C GLU A 2 3.08 -6.64 -11.47
N LYS A 3 4.11 -7.02 -12.23
CA LYS A 3 5.20 -7.82 -11.70
C LYS A 3 5.95 -7.11 -10.58
N LEU A 4 6.12 -5.81 -10.72
CA LEU A 4 6.79 -5.00 -9.72
C LEU A 4 6.03 -5.00 -8.40
N PHE A 5 4.72 -4.85 -8.47
CA PHE A 5 3.89 -4.87 -7.26
C PHE A 5 3.84 -6.25 -6.63
N GLN A 6 3.90 -7.30 -7.44
CA GLN A 6 3.99 -8.64 -6.89
C GLN A 6 5.30 -8.85 -6.12
N GLU A 7 6.37 -8.20 -6.57
CA GLU A 7 7.65 -8.27 -5.86
C GLU A 7 7.57 -7.58 -4.50
N LEU A 8 6.82 -6.48 -4.42
CA LEU A 8 6.61 -5.83 -3.12
C LEU A 8 5.97 -6.80 -2.14
N ALA A 9 4.94 -7.49 -2.59
CA ALA A 9 4.24 -8.45 -1.75
C ALA A 9 5.15 -9.61 -1.36
N ALA A 10 5.93 -10.11 -2.33
CA ALA A 10 6.80 -11.25 -2.10
C ALA A 10 7.90 -10.97 -1.09
N LYS A 11 8.38 -9.75 -1.05
CA LYS A 11 9.44 -9.37 -0.13
C LYS A 11 8.95 -9.00 1.26
N TRP A 12 7.66 -8.85 1.43
CA TRP A 12 7.10 -8.46 2.71
C TRP A 12 6.82 -9.72 3.55
N PRO A 13 7.33 -9.77 4.77
CA PRO A 13 7.30 -11.01 5.56
C PRO A 13 5.99 -11.26 6.32
N SER A 14 4.94 -10.54 5.99
CA SER A 14 3.68 -10.64 6.73
C SER A 14 2.50 -10.64 5.77
N ALA A 15 1.35 -11.15 6.24
CA ALA A 15 0.13 -11.13 5.46
C ALA A 15 -0.53 -9.76 5.42
N PHE A 16 -0.10 -8.85 6.28
CA PHE A 16 -0.66 -7.50 6.32
C PHE A 16 0.43 -6.47 6.56
N VAL A 17 0.10 -5.21 6.30
CA VAL A 17 1.00 -4.08 6.47
C VAL A 17 0.38 -3.13 7.49
N ALA A 18 1.12 -2.80 8.55
CA ALA A 18 0.66 -1.78 9.48
C ALA A 18 0.82 -0.41 8.83
N ARG A 19 -0.09 0.52 9.16
CA ARG A 19 -0.02 1.87 8.59
C ARG A 19 1.33 2.51 8.86
N THR A 20 1.89 2.28 10.04
CA THR A 20 3.19 2.83 10.42
C THR A 20 4.34 2.28 9.57
N GLU A 21 4.10 1.17 8.86
CA GLU A 21 5.11 0.51 8.02
C GLU A 21 4.87 0.75 6.54
N SER A 22 3.87 1.56 6.19
CA SER A 22 3.49 1.73 4.78
C SER A 22 4.62 2.31 3.94
N GLU A 23 5.37 3.24 4.50
CA GLU A 23 6.48 3.84 3.76
C GLU A 23 7.56 2.81 3.46
N LYS A 24 7.87 1.98 4.43
CA LYS A 24 8.86 0.91 4.25
C LYS A 24 8.36 -0.12 3.23
N PHE A 25 7.10 -0.51 3.34
CA PHE A 25 6.53 -1.50 2.44
C PHE A 25 6.54 -1.01 0.99
N THR A 26 6.24 0.26 0.77
CA THR A 26 6.09 0.80 -0.59
C THR A 26 7.36 1.43 -1.14
N GLY A 27 8.48 1.31 -0.41
CA GLY A 27 9.73 1.91 -0.88
C GLY A 27 9.70 3.43 -0.89
N GLY A 28 8.95 4.02 0.03
CA GLY A 28 8.87 5.47 0.16
C GLY A 28 7.71 6.11 -0.60
N LEU A 29 6.90 5.30 -1.27
CA LEU A 29 5.84 5.82 -2.11
C LEU A 29 4.66 6.37 -1.29
N ILE A 30 4.26 5.66 -0.26
CA ILE A 30 3.10 6.01 0.56
C ILE A 30 3.52 6.13 2.02
N GLY A 31 3.52 7.36 2.52
CA GLY A 31 3.85 7.60 3.92
C GLY A 31 2.64 7.40 4.82
N GLU A 32 2.92 7.25 6.11
CA GLU A 32 1.90 6.98 7.11
C GLU A 32 0.84 8.08 7.18
N LYS A 33 1.27 9.33 7.23
CA LYS A 33 0.35 10.46 7.36
C LYS A 33 -0.53 10.61 6.12
N TYR A 34 0.06 10.44 4.97
CA TYR A 34 -0.65 10.51 3.69
C TYR A 34 -1.72 9.42 3.63
N LEU A 35 -1.34 8.20 4.05
CA LEU A 35 -2.27 7.09 4.05
C LEU A 35 -3.42 7.31 5.03
N ALA A 36 -3.12 7.87 6.20
CA ALA A 36 -4.17 8.19 7.17
C ALA A 36 -5.16 9.21 6.61
N ASN A 37 -4.66 10.20 5.88
CA ASN A 37 -5.51 11.21 5.25
C ASN A 37 -6.39 10.60 4.16
N LEU A 38 -5.82 9.68 3.38
CA LEU A 38 -6.59 8.99 2.35
C LEU A 38 -7.69 8.13 2.96
N ASP A 39 -7.39 7.44 4.06
CA ASP A 39 -8.40 6.64 4.75
C ASP A 39 -9.53 7.50 5.26
N SER A 40 -9.20 8.66 5.83
CA SER A 40 -10.22 9.61 6.29
C SER A 40 -11.13 10.06 5.15
N ALA A 41 -10.57 10.18 3.96
CA ALA A 41 -11.33 10.61 2.79
C ALA A 41 -12.05 9.45 2.09
N GLY A 42 -11.90 8.23 2.60
CA GLY A 42 -12.52 7.06 1.97
C GLY A 42 -11.81 6.61 0.71
N LYS A 43 -10.53 6.99 0.54
CA LYS A 43 -9.79 6.71 -0.67
C LYS A 43 -8.59 5.79 -0.47
N GLY A 44 -8.43 5.21 0.72
CA GLY A 44 -7.33 4.29 1.00
C GLY A 44 -7.64 2.86 0.57
N PRO A 45 -6.71 1.94 0.87
CA PRO A 45 -6.93 0.53 0.53
C PRO A 45 -8.15 -0.05 1.23
N ALA A 46 -8.82 -0.98 0.57
CA ALA A 46 -9.97 -1.66 1.15
C ALA A 46 -9.51 -2.65 2.22
N GLY A 47 -10.44 -3.00 3.12
CA GLY A 47 -10.21 -4.08 4.08
C GLY A 47 -9.32 -3.74 5.25
N ARG A 48 -9.16 -2.45 5.54
CA ARG A 48 -8.33 -2.07 6.68
C ARG A 48 -8.96 -2.57 7.99
N ILE A 49 -8.09 -2.95 8.90
CA ILE A 49 -8.50 -3.53 10.18
C ILE A 49 -7.81 -2.74 11.29
N ARG A 50 -8.56 -2.44 12.34
CA ARG A 50 -7.97 -1.85 13.53
C ARG A 50 -7.69 -2.95 14.54
N CYS A 51 -6.44 -3.05 14.95
CA CYS A 51 -6.03 -4.00 15.97
C CYS A 51 -5.41 -3.19 17.11
N GLY A 52 -6.16 -3.02 18.19
CA GLY A 52 -5.75 -2.14 19.26
C GLY A 52 -5.69 -0.71 18.75
N ARG A 53 -4.52 -0.10 18.81
CA ARG A 53 -4.31 1.27 18.34
C ARG A 53 -3.78 1.32 16.91
N LYS A 54 -3.51 0.16 16.33
CA LYS A 54 -2.87 0.12 15.03
C LYS A 54 -3.87 -0.23 13.94
N VAL A 55 -3.70 0.42 12.80
CA VAL A 55 -4.48 0.11 11.61
C VAL A 55 -3.58 -0.69 10.69
N VAL A 56 -4.09 -1.80 10.19
CA VAL A 56 -3.34 -2.67 9.29
C VAL A 56 -4.16 -2.94 8.04
N TYR A 57 -3.48 -3.32 6.97
CA TYR A 57 -4.09 -3.58 5.66
C TYR A 57 -3.63 -4.95 5.17
N PRO A 58 -4.54 -5.79 4.66
CA PRO A 58 -4.10 -7.02 4.01
C PRO A 58 -3.17 -6.66 2.84
N VAL A 59 -2.07 -7.41 2.70
CA VAL A 59 -1.08 -7.12 1.65
C VAL A 59 -1.73 -7.14 0.27
N THR A 60 -2.57 -8.14 -0.01
CA THR A 60 -3.21 -8.23 -1.31
C THR A 60 -4.05 -7.00 -1.62
N ASN A 61 -4.80 -6.51 -0.64
CA ASN A 61 -5.65 -5.33 -0.84
C ASN A 61 -4.82 -4.08 -1.04
N PHE A 62 -3.70 -3.97 -0.32
CA PHE A 62 -2.80 -2.83 -0.47
C PHE A 62 -2.20 -2.82 -1.88
N ILE A 63 -1.79 -3.98 -2.36
CA ILE A 63 -1.21 -4.12 -3.70
C ILE A 63 -2.25 -3.75 -4.77
N MET A 64 -3.48 -4.25 -4.64
CA MET A 64 -4.53 -3.92 -5.59
C MET A 64 -4.80 -2.42 -5.63
N TRP A 65 -4.81 -1.80 -4.47
CA TRP A 65 -5.02 -0.36 -4.36
C TRP A 65 -3.89 0.41 -5.04
N LEU A 66 -2.65 -0.03 -4.86
CA LEU A 66 -1.50 0.59 -5.51
C LEU A 66 -1.61 0.45 -7.04
N GLU A 67 -1.98 -0.74 -7.50
CA GLU A 67 -2.12 -0.99 -8.93
C GLU A 67 -3.19 -0.10 -9.55
N ASP A 68 -4.32 0.05 -8.86
CA ASP A 68 -5.44 0.83 -9.37
C ASP A 68 -5.11 2.30 -9.54
N ARG A 69 -4.21 2.82 -8.73
CA ARG A 69 -3.87 4.23 -8.77
C ARG A 69 -2.54 4.52 -9.46
N SER A 70 -1.96 3.51 -10.08
CA SER A 70 -0.65 3.64 -10.74
C SER A 70 -0.80 3.48 -12.23
N GLU A 71 0.12 4.10 -12.97
CA GLU A 71 0.19 3.90 -14.41
C GLU A 71 1.64 3.95 -14.83
N GLU A 72 1.95 3.21 -15.86
CA GLU A 72 3.29 3.16 -16.39
C GLU A 72 3.56 4.40 -17.23
N ILE A 73 4.73 4.99 -17.01
CA ILE A 73 5.14 6.13 -17.83
C ILE A 73 5.94 5.56 -18.99
N PRO A 74 5.52 5.81 -20.24
CA PRO A 74 6.25 5.27 -21.40
C PRO A 74 7.69 5.78 -21.43
N ALA A 75 8.59 4.91 -21.86
CA ALA A 75 9.97 5.29 -22.02
C ALA A 75 10.09 6.42 -23.04
N ARG A 76 10.97 7.36 -22.75
CA ARG A 76 11.20 8.48 -23.66
C ARG A 76 12.47 8.25 -24.46
N LYS A 77 12.42 8.72 -25.65
CA LYS A 77 13.59 8.62 -26.53
C LYS A 77 14.58 9.73 -26.30
#